data_061d9809ff17b5fb9c759090c4258195
#
_entry.id   061d9809ff17b5fb9c759090c4258195
#
_cell.length_a   1.000
_cell.length_b   1.000
_cell.length_c   1.000
_cell.angle_alpha   90.00
_cell.angle_beta   90.00
_cell.angle_gamma   90.00
#
_symmetry.space_group_name_H-M   'P 1'
#
loop_
_entity.id
_entity.type
_entity.pdbx_description
1 polymer ?
#
loop_
_entity_poly.entity_id
_entity_poly.type
_entity_poly.pdbx_seq_one_letter_code
_entity_poly.pdbx_strand_id
1 'polypeptide(L)'
;MATKTSAKTSAKGSTKTTVKDLLDLENQYWHAIKMKDVDAAMKLTDDPCIVTGAQGVATIARKAFAGMLNSSSWTLNDFQLTDIQTRFVSDDVALVAYKVREQLTVDGKPLTLDAADASTWVRRDGHWLCALHTESVAGDPFGRDRRPAH
;
A
#
# COMPACT_ATOMS: atom_id res chain seq x y z
N MET A 1 -18.34 -47.35 -34.44
CA MET A 1 -17.05 -46.65 -34.33
C MET A 1 -17.26 -45.38 -33.47
N ALA A 2 -16.80 -45.39 -32.24
CA ALA A 2 -16.96 -44.27 -31.34
C ALA A 2 -15.67 -43.42 -31.36
N THR A 3 -15.76 -42.22 -31.88
CA THR A 3 -14.66 -41.25 -31.84
C THR A 3 -14.65 -40.55 -30.45
N LYS A 4 -13.66 -40.87 -29.65
CA LYS A 4 -13.37 -40.16 -28.41
C LYS A 4 -12.80 -38.78 -28.75
N THR A 5 -13.57 -37.72 -28.52
CA THR A 5 -13.05 -36.36 -28.52
C THR A 5 -12.43 -36.07 -27.15
N SER A 6 -11.10 -36.04 -27.12
CA SER A 6 -10.35 -35.64 -25.92
C SER A 6 -10.45 -34.12 -25.77
N ALA A 7 -11.19 -33.66 -24.77
CA ALA A 7 -11.19 -32.26 -24.37
C ALA A 7 -9.85 -31.99 -23.65
N LYS A 8 -8.97 -31.24 -24.28
CA LYS A 8 -7.79 -30.65 -23.64
C LYS A 8 -8.24 -29.56 -22.68
N THR A 9 -8.33 -29.87 -21.39
CA THR A 9 -8.48 -28.87 -20.34
C THR A 9 -7.17 -28.11 -20.28
N SER A 10 -7.14 -26.91 -20.82
CA SER A 10 -6.03 -25.98 -20.65
C SER A 10 -6.01 -25.54 -19.17
N ALA A 11 -5.15 -26.14 -18.37
CA ALA A 11 -4.84 -25.61 -17.05
C ALA A 11 -4.18 -24.25 -17.26
N LYS A 12 -4.90 -23.15 -16.95
CA LYS A 12 -4.28 -21.84 -16.75
C LYS A 12 -3.32 -22.00 -15.58
N GLY A 13 -2.02 -22.15 -15.86
CA GLY A 13 -0.98 -22.10 -14.85
C GLY A 13 -1.12 -20.75 -14.12
N SER A 14 -1.43 -20.77 -12.81
CA SER A 14 -1.40 -19.56 -12.00
C SER A 14 0.03 -19.05 -12.00
N THR A 15 0.26 -17.87 -12.62
CA THR A 15 1.56 -17.23 -12.62
C THR A 15 1.91 -16.87 -11.18
N LYS A 16 3.04 -17.36 -10.67
CA LYS A 16 3.51 -17.07 -9.33
C LYS A 16 3.78 -15.57 -9.19
N THR A 17 3.25 -14.95 -8.14
CA THR A 17 3.52 -13.56 -7.79
C THR A 17 4.99 -13.39 -7.43
N THR A 18 5.64 -12.41 -8.01
CA THR A 18 7.05 -12.10 -7.78
C THR A 18 7.22 -10.89 -6.86
N VAL A 19 8.45 -10.68 -6.37
CA VAL A 19 8.80 -9.46 -5.63
C VAL A 19 8.48 -8.20 -6.46
N LYS A 20 8.77 -8.23 -7.76
CA LYS A 20 8.43 -7.11 -8.66
C LYS A 20 6.93 -6.83 -8.69
N ASP A 21 6.10 -7.86 -8.71
CA ASP A 21 4.64 -7.69 -8.68
C ASP A 21 4.18 -7.00 -7.40
N LEU A 22 4.76 -7.34 -6.24
CA LEU A 22 4.47 -6.67 -4.97
C LEU A 22 4.88 -5.19 -4.98
N LEU A 23 6.04 -4.88 -5.52
CA LEU A 23 6.51 -3.49 -5.66
C LEU A 23 5.61 -2.70 -6.60
N ASP A 24 5.17 -3.30 -7.69
CA ASP A 24 4.23 -2.68 -8.61
C ASP A 24 2.89 -2.37 -7.93
N LEU A 25 2.38 -3.27 -7.08
CA LEU A 25 1.16 -3.05 -6.28
C LEU A 25 1.32 -1.86 -5.31
N GLU A 26 2.43 -1.80 -4.60
CA GLU A 26 2.72 -0.73 -3.66
C GLU A 26 2.83 0.63 -4.38
N ASN A 27 3.55 0.67 -5.51
CA ASN A 27 3.65 1.88 -6.34
C ASN A 27 2.30 2.30 -6.93
N GLN A 28 1.48 1.36 -7.38
CA GLN A 28 0.13 1.64 -7.87
C GLN A 28 -0.74 2.26 -6.78
N TYR A 29 -0.62 1.79 -5.55
CA TYR A 29 -1.35 2.31 -4.40
C TYR A 29 -0.96 3.77 -4.12
N TRP A 30 0.33 4.06 -4.01
CA TRP A 30 0.85 5.42 -3.82
C TRP A 30 0.48 6.35 -4.98
N HIS A 31 0.57 5.85 -6.19
CA HIS A 31 0.17 6.60 -7.37
C HIS A 31 -1.33 6.95 -7.36
N ALA A 32 -2.18 6.00 -6.98
CA ALA A 32 -3.62 6.24 -6.83
C ALA A 32 -3.92 7.33 -5.78
N ILE A 33 -3.19 7.33 -4.66
CA ILE A 33 -3.27 8.38 -3.64
C ILE A 33 -2.84 9.74 -4.21
N LYS A 34 -1.72 9.78 -4.92
CA LYS A 34 -1.21 11.00 -5.55
C LYS A 34 -2.21 11.61 -6.54
N MET A 35 -2.82 10.77 -7.35
CA MET A 35 -3.79 11.19 -8.36
C MET A 35 -5.20 11.36 -7.80
N LYS A 36 -5.42 11.03 -6.52
CA LYS A 36 -6.76 10.95 -5.90
C LYS A 36 -7.72 10.08 -6.71
N ASP A 37 -7.18 9.01 -7.29
CA ASP A 37 -7.93 8.02 -8.05
C ASP A 37 -8.57 7.03 -7.07
N VAL A 38 -9.79 7.36 -6.66
CA VAL A 38 -10.54 6.58 -5.68
C VAL A 38 -10.79 5.15 -6.18
N ASP A 39 -11.16 4.98 -7.44
CA ASP A 39 -11.48 3.66 -8.00
C ASP A 39 -10.24 2.76 -8.01
N ALA A 40 -9.09 3.28 -8.43
CA ALA A 40 -7.82 2.54 -8.42
C ALA A 40 -7.41 2.16 -7.00
N ALA A 41 -7.50 3.10 -6.04
CA ALA A 41 -7.18 2.82 -4.64
C ALA A 41 -8.11 1.78 -4.02
N MET A 42 -9.41 1.84 -4.32
CA MET A 42 -10.40 0.90 -3.81
C MET A 42 -10.18 -0.53 -4.31
N LYS A 43 -9.74 -0.69 -5.55
CA LYS A 43 -9.40 -2.01 -6.12
C LYS A 43 -8.23 -2.68 -5.42
N LEU A 44 -7.36 -1.90 -4.79
CA LEU A 44 -6.17 -2.38 -4.08
C LEU A 44 -6.37 -2.50 -2.56
N THR A 45 -7.51 -2.10 -2.04
CA THR A 45 -7.77 -2.03 -0.60
C THR A 45 -8.74 -3.12 -0.17
N ASP A 46 -8.39 -3.89 0.87
CA ASP A 46 -9.29 -4.87 1.48
C ASP A 46 -10.44 -4.17 2.20
N ASP A 47 -11.52 -4.87 2.43
CA ASP A 47 -12.71 -4.34 3.08
C ASP A 47 -13.14 -5.22 4.27
N PRO A 48 -12.89 -4.77 5.52
CA PRO A 48 -12.20 -3.55 5.91
C PRO A 48 -10.68 -3.66 5.84
N CYS A 49 -9.99 -2.51 5.84
CA CYS A 49 -8.55 -2.39 5.97
C CYS A 49 -8.18 -1.82 7.34
N ILE A 50 -7.12 -2.32 7.95
CA ILE A 50 -6.58 -1.74 9.19
C ILE A 50 -5.48 -0.73 8.82
N VAL A 51 -5.56 0.45 9.38
CA VAL A 51 -4.56 1.51 9.20
C VAL A 51 -4.05 1.98 10.54
N THR A 52 -2.75 2.10 10.67
CA THR A 52 -2.11 2.68 11.86
C THR A 52 -1.15 3.80 11.47
N GLY A 53 -1.05 4.80 12.31
CA GLY A 53 -0.16 5.94 12.10
C GLY A 53 -0.10 6.83 13.35
N ALA A 54 0.46 8.01 13.19
CA ALA A 54 0.60 8.97 14.29
C ALA A 54 -0.73 9.35 14.95
N GLN A 55 -1.84 9.24 14.23
CA GLN A 55 -3.18 9.56 14.73
C GLN A 55 -3.88 8.38 15.42
N GLY A 56 -3.27 7.21 15.47
CA GLY A 56 -3.80 6.03 16.16
C GLY A 56 -4.06 4.84 15.25
N VAL A 57 -5.04 4.05 15.61
CA VAL A 57 -5.42 2.80 14.96
C VAL A 57 -6.88 2.86 14.52
N ALA A 58 -7.16 2.48 13.29
CA ALA A 58 -8.52 2.44 12.77
C ALA A 58 -8.75 1.23 11.87
N THR A 59 -9.93 0.64 11.95
CA THR A 59 -10.46 -0.29 10.96
C THR A 59 -11.36 0.50 10.03
N ILE A 60 -11.00 0.55 8.76
CA ILE A 60 -11.64 1.44 7.78
C ILE A 60 -12.35 0.61 6.74
N ALA A 61 -13.67 0.80 6.63
CA ALA A 61 -14.45 0.25 5.54
C ALA A 61 -14.07 0.95 4.22
N ARG A 62 -14.09 0.21 3.12
CA ARG A 62 -13.73 0.72 1.79
C ARG A 62 -14.43 2.03 1.45
N LYS A 63 -15.72 2.15 1.76
CA LYS A 63 -16.52 3.35 1.51
C LYS A 63 -16.00 4.57 2.30
N ALA A 64 -15.58 4.38 3.55
CA ALA A 64 -15.03 5.46 4.37
C ALA A 64 -13.65 5.91 3.87
N PHE A 65 -12.84 4.98 3.39
CA PHE A 65 -11.55 5.29 2.79
C PHE A 65 -11.66 6.18 1.55
N ALA A 66 -12.66 5.95 0.72
CA ALA A 66 -12.95 6.79 -0.45
C ALA A 66 -13.18 8.25 -0.06
N GLY A 67 -13.93 8.51 1.01
CA GLY A 67 -14.15 9.86 1.54
C GLY A 67 -12.87 10.52 2.05
N MET A 68 -11.98 9.76 2.70
CA MET A 68 -10.70 10.27 3.19
C MET A 68 -9.78 10.67 2.03
N LEU A 69 -9.75 9.90 0.96
CA LEU A 69 -8.93 10.18 -0.22
C LEU A 69 -9.39 11.44 -0.96
N ASN A 70 -10.67 11.73 -0.94
CA ASN A 70 -11.26 12.94 -1.56
C ASN A 70 -11.11 14.21 -0.74
N SER A 71 -10.49 14.16 0.44
CA SER A 71 -10.27 15.36 1.26
C SER A 71 -9.51 16.43 0.49
N SER A 72 -9.96 17.69 0.57
CA SER A 72 -9.31 18.84 -0.04
C SER A 72 -8.22 19.46 0.84
N SER A 73 -8.11 19.04 2.10
CA SER A 73 -7.16 19.61 3.06
C SER A 73 -5.71 19.18 2.81
N TRP A 74 -5.50 18.13 2.05
CA TRP A 74 -4.16 17.62 1.73
C TRP A 74 -4.05 17.14 0.30
N THR A 75 -2.85 17.19 -0.25
CA THR A 75 -2.49 16.65 -1.55
C THR A 75 -1.11 16.02 -1.46
N LEU A 76 -0.97 14.80 -1.95
CA LEU A 76 0.33 14.18 -2.17
C LEU A 76 0.83 14.62 -3.56
N ASN A 77 1.91 15.40 -3.58
CA ASN A 77 2.47 15.94 -4.81
C ASN A 77 3.50 14.98 -5.44
N ASP A 78 4.27 14.29 -4.60
CA ASP A 78 5.25 13.30 -5.04
C ASP A 78 5.61 12.35 -3.89
N PHE A 79 6.18 11.21 -4.21
CA PHE A 79 6.67 10.22 -3.26
C PHE A 79 7.87 9.47 -3.78
N GLN A 80 8.71 8.99 -2.87
CA GLN A 80 9.86 8.15 -3.20
C GLN A 80 9.97 7.03 -2.18
N LEU A 81 10.00 5.78 -2.66
CA LEU A 81 10.19 4.59 -1.85
C LEU A 81 11.65 4.16 -1.92
N THR A 82 12.25 3.89 -0.76
CA THR A 82 13.64 3.42 -0.64
C THR A 82 13.75 2.33 0.43
N ASP A 83 14.87 1.64 0.48
CA ASP A 83 15.15 0.57 1.46
C ASP A 83 14.03 -0.49 1.53
N ILE A 84 13.56 -0.94 0.37
CA ILE A 84 12.40 -1.81 0.26
C ILE A 84 12.76 -3.23 0.69
N GLN A 85 11.97 -3.78 1.62
CA GLN A 85 12.04 -5.15 2.09
C GLN A 85 10.73 -5.86 1.78
N THR A 86 10.80 -7.08 1.28
CA THR A 86 9.63 -7.88 0.93
C THR A 86 9.74 -9.28 1.50
N ARG A 87 8.61 -9.87 1.86
CA ARG A 87 8.53 -11.26 2.29
C ARG A 87 7.18 -11.87 1.91
N PHE A 88 7.22 -13.02 1.24
CA PHE A 88 6.05 -13.88 1.11
C PHE A 88 5.93 -14.75 2.36
N VAL A 89 4.84 -14.59 3.08
CA VAL A 89 4.52 -15.43 4.26
C VAL A 89 3.91 -16.75 3.81
N SER A 90 3.09 -16.67 2.76
CA SER A 90 2.50 -17.80 2.04
C SER A 90 2.27 -17.38 0.59
N ASP A 91 1.67 -18.25 -0.22
CA ASP A 91 1.29 -17.90 -1.60
C ASP A 91 0.25 -16.77 -1.66
N ASP A 92 -0.48 -16.55 -0.58
CA ASP A 92 -1.61 -15.62 -0.52
C ASP A 92 -1.40 -14.47 0.47
N VAL A 93 -0.25 -14.40 1.13
CA VAL A 93 0.08 -13.33 2.09
C VAL A 93 1.51 -12.85 1.88
N ALA A 94 1.66 -11.55 1.71
CA ALA A 94 2.95 -10.91 1.52
C ALA A 94 3.09 -9.64 2.38
N LEU A 95 4.31 -9.36 2.78
CA LEU A 95 4.70 -8.17 3.54
C LEU A 95 5.63 -7.32 2.68
N VAL A 96 5.39 -6.00 2.71
CA VAL A 96 6.26 -5.01 2.09
C VAL A 96 6.54 -3.91 3.11
N ALA A 97 7.79 -3.59 3.33
CA ALA A 97 8.20 -2.50 4.20
C ALA A 97 9.25 -1.64 3.50
N TYR A 98 9.24 -0.34 3.75
CA TYR A 98 10.11 0.61 3.06
C TYR A 98 10.21 1.93 3.82
N LYS A 99 11.17 2.74 3.44
CA LYS A 99 11.18 4.16 3.76
C LYS A 99 10.44 4.91 2.64
N VAL A 100 9.68 5.91 3.02
CA VAL A 100 9.00 6.80 2.07
C VAL A 100 9.31 8.24 2.39
N ARG A 101 9.60 9.02 1.34
CA ARG A 101 9.60 10.47 1.42
C ARG A 101 8.39 10.98 0.66
N GLU A 102 7.54 11.73 1.35
CA GLU A 102 6.32 12.31 0.81
C GLU A 102 6.49 13.82 0.67
N GLN A 103 6.16 14.34 -0.51
CA GLN A 103 6.02 15.78 -0.74
C GLN A 103 4.53 16.10 -0.75
N LEU A 104 4.10 16.83 0.27
CA LEU A 104 2.69 17.10 0.52
C LEU A 104 2.40 18.61 0.45
N THR A 105 1.16 18.94 0.18
CA THR A 105 0.56 20.23 0.50
C THR A 105 -0.55 19.98 1.51
N VAL A 106 -0.45 20.61 2.67
CA VAL A 106 -1.42 20.45 3.77
C VAL A 106 -1.90 21.84 4.16
N ASP A 107 -3.22 22.06 4.05
CA ASP A 107 -3.84 23.38 4.31
C ASP A 107 -3.14 24.52 3.54
N GLY A 108 -2.77 24.26 2.30
CA GLY A 108 -2.10 25.21 1.40
C GLY A 108 -0.60 25.38 1.65
N LYS A 109 0.00 24.65 2.58
CA LYS A 109 1.43 24.75 2.93
C LYS A 109 2.21 23.51 2.50
N PRO A 110 3.43 23.67 1.93
CA PRO A 110 4.27 22.54 1.59
C PRO A 110 4.79 21.83 2.86
N LEU A 111 4.79 20.50 2.82
CA LEU A 111 5.30 19.65 3.88
C LEU A 111 6.09 18.50 3.25
N THR A 112 7.32 18.28 3.71
CA THR A 112 8.07 17.06 3.41
C THR A 112 7.99 16.14 4.63
N LEU A 113 7.51 14.91 4.41
CA LEU A 113 7.39 13.90 5.45
C LEU A 113 8.28 12.71 5.12
N ASP A 114 9.15 12.33 6.04
CA ASP A 114 9.89 11.08 5.98
C ASP A 114 9.27 10.08 6.95
N ALA A 115 9.02 8.86 6.48
CA ALA A 115 8.39 7.81 7.27
C ALA A 115 8.96 6.44 6.92
N ALA A 116 8.71 5.47 7.80
CA ALA A 116 8.84 4.06 7.51
C ALA A 116 7.45 3.44 7.50
N ASP A 117 7.10 2.81 6.39
CA ASP A 117 5.79 2.26 6.15
C ASP A 117 5.85 0.75 5.92
N ALA A 118 4.77 0.08 6.19
CA ALA A 118 4.60 -1.33 5.87
C ALA A 118 3.17 -1.63 5.44
N SER A 119 3.04 -2.56 4.51
CA SER A 119 1.76 -3.08 4.05
C SER A 119 1.73 -4.59 4.17
N THR A 120 0.58 -5.13 4.58
CA THR A 120 0.25 -6.53 4.46
C THR A 120 -0.70 -6.70 3.30
N TRP A 121 -0.25 -7.44 2.29
CA TRP A 121 -1.04 -7.79 1.12
C TRP A 121 -1.59 -9.21 1.27
N VAL A 122 -2.87 -9.37 0.97
CA VAL A 122 -3.55 -10.67 0.95
C VAL A 122 -4.14 -10.91 -0.42
N ARG A 123 -4.05 -12.15 -0.92
CA ARG A 123 -4.64 -12.53 -2.19
C ARG A 123 -5.96 -13.23 -1.95
N ARG A 124 -7.03 -12.70 -2.54
CA ARG A 124 -8.39 -13.25 -2.51
C ARG A 124 -8.93 -13.33 -3.93
N ASP A 125 -9.39 -14.49 -4.33
CA ASP A 125 -9.95 -14.72 -5.68
C ASP A 125 -9.00 -14.24 -6.81
N GLY A 126 -7.70 -14.47 -6.63
CA GLY A 126 -6.66 -14.07 -7.59
C GLY A 126 -6.26 -12.60 -7.55
N HIS A 127 -6.83 -11.79 -6.65
CA HIS A 127 -6.55 -10.36 -6.51
C HIS A 127 -5.81 -10.05 -5.21
N TRP A 128 -4.75 -9.26 -5.31
CA TRP A 128 -4.02 -8.75 -4.15
C TRP A 128 -4.69 -7.50 -3.59
N LEU A 129 -4.94 -7.52 -2.28
CA LEU A 129 -5.58 -6.43 -1.53
C LEU A 129 -4.72 -6.06 -0.32
N CYS A 130 -4.56 -4.77 -0.07
CA CYS A 130 -3.90 -4.27 1.12
C CYS A 130 -4.85 -4.40 2.32
N ALA A 131 -4.52 -5.30 3.24
CA ALA A 131 -5.34 -5.59 4.43
C ALA A 131 -4.92 -4.75 5.66
N LEU A 132 -3.65 -4.35 5.70
CA LEU A 132 -3.10 -3.51 6.76
C LEU A 132 -2.03 -2.59 6.18
N HIS A 133 -2.08 -1.32 6.55
CA HIS A 133 -1.04 -0.35 6.26
C HIS A 133 -0.64 0.40 7.52
N THR A 134 0.65 0.52 7.74
CA THR A 134 1.20 1.26 8.88
C THR A 134 2.14 2.36 8.39
N GLU A 135 2.10 3.51 9.05
CA GLU A 135 3.04 4.61 8.84
C GLU A 135 3.66 5.03 10.17
N SER A 136 4.98 5.04 10.22
CA SER A 136 5.75 5.53 11.35
C SER A 136 6.59 6.72 10.90
N VAL A 137 6.21 7.92 11.34
CA VAL A 137 6.95 9.14 11.00
C VAL A 137 8.37 9.05 11.53
N ALA A 138 9.35 9.38 10.68
CA ALA A 138 10.76 9.32 11.02
C ALA A 138 11.10 10.26 12.18
N GLY A 139 11.98 9.81 13.06
CA GLY A 139 12.45 10.53 14.24
C GLY A 139 12.68 9.60 15.41
N ASP A 140 13.52 10.04 16.35
CA ASP A 140 13.75 9.30 17.59
C ASP A 140 12.77 9.84 18.66
N PRO A 141 11.83 9.01 19.17
CA PRO A 141 10.89 9.42 20.20
C PRO A 141 11.57 9.83 21.52
N PHE A 142 12.83 9.39 21.72
CA PHE A 142 13.64 9.77 22.86
C PHE A 142 14.45 11.07 22.64
N GLY A 143 14.34 11.68 21.45
CA GLY A 143 14.99 12.95 21.13
C GLY A 143 16.50 12.89 20.92
N ARG A 144 17.09 11.70 20.76
CA ARG A 144 18.54 11.50 20.57
C ARG A 144 19.06 12.00 19.23
N ASP A 145 18.17 12.13 18.24
CA ASP A 145 18.44 12.67 16.91
C ASP A 145 18.45 14.20 16.87
N ARG A 146 17.98 14.84 17.93
CA ARG A 146 17.99 16.31 18.06
C ARG A 146 19.37 16.76 18.53
N ARG A 147 20.10 17.45 17.65
CA ARG A 147 21.35 18.09 18.05
C ARG A 147 21.02 19.23 19.02
N PRO A 148 21.81 19.39 20.13
CA PRO A 148 21.70 20.58 20.97
C PRO A 148 21.92 21.82 20.10
N ALA A 149 21.05 22.81 20.26
CA ALA A 149 21.27 24.12 19.65
C ALA A 149 22.58 24.69 20.23
N HIS A 150 23.53 25.03 19.35
CA HIS A 150 24.76 25.73 19.71
C HIS A 150 24.49 27.21 19.82
#